data_0dcb85ffc86d62955bbd6f9122e31106
#
_entry.id   0dcb85ffc86d62955bbd6f9122e31106
#
_cell.length_a   1.000
_cell.length_b   1.000
_cell.length_c   1.000
_cell.angle_alpha   90.00
_cell.angle_beta   90.00
_cell.angle_gamma   90.00
#
_symmetry.space_group_name_H-M   'P 1'
#
loop_
_entity.id
_entity.type
_entity.pdbx_description
1 polymer ?
#
loop_
_entity_poly.entity_id
_entity_poly.type
_entity_poly.pdbx_seq_one_letter_code
_entity_poly.pdbx_strand_id
1 'polypeptide(L)' 'MISYNKLWKLLIDKQMKKKDLGEAAGVSANTLAKMGKNEMVSLDVLVRICRALKCDIGDIMEVLPS' A
#
# COMPACT_ATOMS: atom_id res chain seq x y z
N MET A 1 11.36 2.45 -11.22
CA MET A 1 11.15 1.44 -10.21
C MET A 1 10.50 2.05 -8.97
N ILE A 2 9.64 1.31 -8.31
CA ILE A 2 8.92 1.81 -7.13
C ILE A 2 9.06 0.84 -5.99
N SER A 3 8.78 1.31 -4.77
CA SER A 3 8.79 0.49 -3.56
C SER A 3 7.61 0.86 -2.68
N TYR A 4 7.00 -0.15 -2.07
CA TYR A 4 5.93 0.04 -1.07
C TYR A 4 6.42 -0.28 0.35
N ASN A 5 7.73 -0.29 0.57
CA ASN A 5 8.27 -0.61 1.90
C ASN A 5 7.72 0.30 2.99
N LYS A 6 7.47 1.56 2.66
CA LYS A 6 6.87 2.50 3.62
C LYS A 6 5.48 2.04 4.06
N LEU A 7 4.70 1.49 3.13
CA LEU A 7 3.38 0.96 3.45
C LEU A 7 3.48 -0.19 4.45
N TRP A 8 4.39 -1.13 4.20
CA TRP A 8 4.53 -2.30 5.09
C TRP A 8 4.96 -1.88 6.49
N LYS A 9 5.87 -0.92 6.59
CA LYS A 9 6.29 -0.36 7.88
C LYS A 9 5.12 0.33 8.58
N LEU A 10 4.32 1.08 7.83
CA LEU A 10 3.16 1.77 8.39
C LEU A 10 2.14 0.78 8.95
N LEU A 11 1.91 -0.34 8.25
CA LEU A 11 1.02 -1.39 8.73
C LEU A 11 1.54 -1.98 10.04
N ILE A 12 2.84 -2.22 10.14
CA ILE A 12 3.45 -2.74 11.36
C ILE A 12 3.19 -1.76 12.52
N ASP A 13 3.43 -0.47 12.28
CA ASP A 13 3.22 0.57 13.28
C ASP A 13 1.75 0.63 13.75
N LYS A 14 0.82 0.36 12.83
CA LYS A 14 -0.62 0.37 13.13
C LYS A 14 -1.12 -1.00 13.60
N GLN A 15 -0.24 -1.99 13.72
CA GLN A 15 -0.59 -3.35 14.11
C GLN A 15 -1.65 -3.96 13.18
N MET A 16 -1.51 -3.69 11.88
CA MET A 16 -2.41 -4.20 10.85
C MET A 16 -1.71 -5.25 10.00
N LYS A 17 -2.47 -6.27 9.60
CA LYS A 17 -2.01 -7.24 8.60
C LYS A 17 -2.45 -6.78 7.23
N LYS A 18 -1.83 -7.34 6.18
CA LYS A 18 -2.23 -7.04 4.80
C LYS A 18 -3.72 -7.33 4.57
N LYS A 19 -4.23 -8.40 5.18
CA LYS A 19 -5.64 -8.74 5.09
C LYS A 19 -6.52 -7.63 5.65
N ASP A 20 -6.12 -7.07 6.80
CA ASP A 20 -6.86 -5.97 7.42
C ASP A 20 -6.89 -4.75 6.51
N LEU A 21 -5.76 -4.45 5.87
CA LEU A 21 -5.69 -3.35 4.92
C LEU A 21 -6.60 -3.59 3.73
N GLY A 22 -6.61 -4.81 3.19
CA GLY A 22 -7.47 -5.16 2.07
C GLY A 22 -8.94 -4.93 2.38
N GLU A 23 -9.38 -5.33 3.57
CA GLU A 23 -10.75 -5.12 4.02
C GLU A 23 -11.07 -3.64 4.22
N ALA A 24 -10.18 -2.91 4.88
CA ALA A 24 -10.38 -1.50 5.18
C ALA A 24 -10.39 -0.62 3.92
N ALA A 25 -9.56 -0.93 2.94
CA ALA A 25 -9.41 -0.14 1.72
C ALA A 25 -10.24 -0.66 0.54
N GLY A 26 -10.83 -1.84 0.66
CA GLY A 26 -11.56 -2.46 -0.45
C GLY A 26 -10.62 -2.90 -1.57
N VAL A 27 -9.44 -3.42 -1.21
CA VAL A 27 -8.40 -3.84 -2.16
C VAL A 27 -8.28 -5.36 -2.14
N SER A 28 -8.25 -5.98 -3.31
CA SER A 28 -8.20 -7.44 -3.41
C SER A 28 -6.86 -8.02 -2.97
N ALA A 29 -6.87 -9.29 -2.56
CA ALA A 29 -5.65 -9.99 -2.18
C ALA A 29 -4.65 -10.05 -3.34
N ASN A 30 -5.14 -10.21 -4.58
CA ASN A 30 -4.27 -10.22 -5.76
C ASN A 30 -3.52 -8.89 -5.92
N THR A 31 -4.22 -7.78 -5.71
CA THR A 31 -3.60 -6.47 -5.81
C THR A 31 -2.53 -6.28 -4.72
N LEU A 32 -2.83 -6.70 -3.49
CA LEU A 32 -1.87 -6.64 -2.40
C LEU A 32 -0.64 -7.52 -2.68
N ALA A 33 -0.85 -8.68 -3.31
CA ALA A 33 0.25 -9.57 -3.69
C ALA A 33 1.16 -8.89 -4.72
N LYS A 34 0.58 -8.17 -5.68
CA LYS A 34 1.37 -7.39 -6.65
C LYS A 34 2.19 -6.32 -5.95
N MET A 35 1.60 -5.64 -5.00
CA MET A 35 2.31 -4.62 -4.22
C MET A 35 3.45 -5.23 -3.41
N GLY A 36 3.29 -6.46 -2.93
CA GLY A 36 4.36 -7.18 -2.26
C GLY A 36 5.56 -7.44 -3.16
N LYS A 37 5.36 -7.42 -4.47
CA LYS A 37 6.42 -7.57 -5.48
C LYS A 37 6.86 -6.22 -6.06
N ASN A 38 6.41 -5.13 -5.49
CA ASN A 38 6.68 -3.77 -5.98
C ASN A 38 6.20 -3.53 -7.41
N GLU A 39 5.12 -4.22 -7.81
CA GLU A 39 4.51 -4.00 -9.11
C GLU A 39 3.59 -2.79 -9.05
N MET A 40 3.42 -2.14 -10.19
CA MET A 40 2.54 -0.98 -10.28
C MET A 40 1.08 -1.40 -10.14
N VAL A 41 0.32 -0.60 -9.38
CA VAL A 41 -1.12 -0.75 -9.25
C VAL A 41 -1.79 0.56 -9.63
N SER A 42 -3.11 0.55 -9.78
CA SER A 42 -3.82 1.75 -10.20
C SER A 42 -3.75 2.85 -9.14
N LEU A 43 -3.84 4.08 -9.59
CA LEU A 43 -3.89 5.23 -8.68
C LEU A 43 -5.12 5.13 -7.75
N ASP A 44 -6.23 4.59 -8.27
CA ASP A 44 -7.44 4.37 -7.47
C ASP A 44 -7.15 3.51 -6.24
N VAL A 45 -6.40 2.42 -6.42
CA VAL A 45 -5.99 1.55 -5.31
C VAL A 45 -5.17 2.34 -4.28
N LEU A 46 -4.22 3.13 -4.74
CA LEU A 46 -3.37 3.92 -3.86
C LEU A 46 -4.18 4.94 -3.06
N VAL A 47 -5.14 5.59 -3.71
CA VAL A 47 -6.01 6.57 -3.05
C VAL A 47 -6.86 5.88 -1.98
N ARG A 48 -7.41 4.71 -2.27
CA ARG A 48 -8.21 3.95 -1.29
C ARG A 48 -7.38 3.58 -0.07
N ILE A 49 -6.14 3.14 -0.29
CA ILE A 49 -5.23 2.80 0.81
C ILE A 49 -4.94 4.05 1.66
N CYS A 50 -4.64 5.16 1.02
CA CYS A 50 -4.35 6.41 1.73
C CYS A 50 -5.55 6.85 2.56
N ARG A 51 -6.77 6.74 2.04
CA ARG A 51 -7.98 7.09 2.78
C ARG A 51 -8.17 6.17 3.98
N ALA A 52 -7.95 4.88 3.80
CA ALA A 52 -8.10 3.91 4.87
C ALA A 52 -7.10 4.15 6.01
N LEU A 53 -5.88 4.54 5.66
CA LEU A 53 -4.81 4.77 6.62
C LEU A 53 -4.65 6.23 7.04
N LYS A 54 -5.45 7.12 6.45
CA LYS A 54 -5.43 8.57 6.72
C LYS A 54 -4.03 9.15 6.53
N CYS A 55 -3.46 8.88 5.36
CA CYS A 55 -2.12 9.31 5.00
C CYS A 55 -2.06 9.74 3.54
N ASP A 56 -0.89 10.16 3.11
CA ASP A 56 -0.67 10.61 1.74
C ASP A 56 0.14 9.57 0.96
N ILE A 57 0.19 9.71 -0.37
CA ILE A 57 0.88 8.74 -1.23
C ILE A 57 2.36 8.61 -0.86
N GLY A 58 3.01 9.71 -0.53
CA GLY A 58 4.41 9.68 -0.09
C GLY A 58 4.66 8.90 1.20
N ASP A 59 3.59 8.60 1.95
CA ASP A 59 3.70 7.82 3.18
C ASP A 59 3.66 6.31 2.92
N ILE A 60 3.23 5.90 1.73
CA ILE A 60 3.04 4.48 1.40
C ILE A 60 3.93 3.98 0.27
N MET A 61 4.48 4.86 -0.54
CA MET A 61 5.33 4.45 -1.64
C MET A 61 6.41 5.47 -1.93
N GLU A 62 7.41 5.04 -2.69
CA GLU A 62 8.45 5.94 -3.17
C GLU A 62 8.94 5.49 -4.54
N VAL A 63 9.42 6.45 -5.31
CA VAL A 63 10.06 6.17 -6.61
C VAL A 63 11.54 6.01 -6.34
N LEU A 64 12.07 4.86 -6.72
CA LEU A 64 13.48 4.56 -6.51
C LEU A 64 14.31 5.06 -7.70
N PRO A 65 15.56 5.49 -7.47
CA PRO A 65 16.44 5.83 -8.58
C PRO A 65 16.69 4.59 -9.44
N SER A 66 16.72 4.80 -10.75
CA SER A 66 16.93 3.71 -11.71
C SER A 66 18.39 3.34 -11.83
#